data_e4045256f86f134c976d6ac39e53d044
#
_entry.id   e4045256f86f134c976d6ac39e53d044
#
_cell.length_a   1.000
_cell.length_b   1.000
_cell.length_c   1.000
_cell.angle_alpha   90.00
_cell.angle_beta   90.00
_cell.angle_gamma   90.00
#
_symmetry.space_group_name_H-M   'P 1'
#
loop_
_entity.id
_entity.type
_entity.pdbx_description
1 polymer ?
#
loop_
_entity_poly.entity_id
_entity_poly.type
_entity_poly.pdbx_seq_one_letter_code
_entity_poly.pdbx_strand_id
1 'polypeptide(L)'
;MSMKRDRGFSLLELLIVVAIILIIATIAIPSLLRSRQAAQESSAVANVRTINTAEVTYLSSNQGAYGSIPELITAGLIDNRFTGSVSGYTFTVTASGTTYTANASPTSTNAGRYGYFALPDAVVRWATTTSATCSPCFPTGQSGNGVQ
;
A
#
# COMPACT_ATOMS: atom_id res chain seq x y z
N MET A 1 -48.34 -25.96 36.70
CA MET A 1 -47.22 -24.98 36.64
C MET A 1 -46.02 -25.77 36.14
N SER A 2 -45.69 -25.67 34.84
CA SER A 2 -44.61 -26.45 34.19
C SER A 2 -43.29 -25.67 34.37
N MET A 3 -42.40 -26.20 35.23
CA MET A 3 -41.05 -25.65 35.37
C MET A 3 -40.25 -25.96 34.09
N LYS A 4 -39.97 -24.94 33.30
CA LYS A 4 -38.96 -25.03 32.22
C LYS A 4 -37.60 -25.31 32.86
N ARG A 5 -37.04 -26.48 32.55
CA ARG A 5 -35.66 -26.81 32.90
C ARG A 5 -34.73 -25.92 32.05
N ASP A 6 -34.11 -24.94 32.67
CA ASP A 6 -33.04 -24.21 32.07
C ASP A 6 -31.85 -25.17 31.88
N ARG A 7 -31.55 -25.50 30.62
CA ARG A 7 -30.40 -26.33 30.27
C ARG A 7 -29.15 -25.46 30.34
N GLY A 8 -28.38 -25.64 31.41
CA GLY A 8 -27.07 -25.01 31.55
C GLY A 8 -26.11 -25.53 30.45
N PHE A 9 -25.26 -24.66 29.95
CA PHE A 9 -24.23 -24.98 28.96
C PHE A 9 -23.12 -25.83 29.62
N SER A 10 -22.73 -26.94 28.99
CA SER A 10 -21.64 -27.78 29.51
C SER A 10 -20.28 -27.13 29.24
N LEU A 11 -19.39 -27.15 30.24
CA LEU A 11 -18.02 -26.67 30.08
C LEU A 11 -17.28 -27.42 28.95
N LEU A 12 -17.53 -28.69 28.76
CA LEU A 12 -16.97 -29.53 27.73
C LEU A 12 -17.45 -29.09 26.32
N GLU A 13 -18.72 -28.69 26.19
CA GLU A 13 -19.31 -28.21 24.95
C GLU A 13 -18.68 -26.89 24.52
N LEU A 14 -18.39 -25.97 25.46
CA LEU A 14 -17.67 -24.75 25.19
C LEU A 14 -16.22 -25.04 24.78
N LEU A 15 -15.56 -25.98 25.46
CA LEU A 15 -14.15 -26.31 25.22
C LEU A 15 -13.94 -26.89 23.80
N ILE A 16 -14.84 -27.78 23.34
CA ILE A 16 -14.73 -28.35 21.99
C ILE A 16 -14.96 -27.29 20.90
N VAL A 17 -15.89 -26.36 21.12
CA VAL A 17 -16.14 -25.25 20.18
C VAL A 17 -14.91 -24.34 20.04
N VAL A 18 -14.31 -23.94 21.19
CA VAL A 18 -13.09 -23.13 21.17
C VAL A 18 -11.94 -23.87 20.49
N ALA A 19 -11.78 -25.17 20.73
CA ALA A 19 -10.74 -25.99 20.10
C ALA A 19 -10.88 -25.97 18.57
N ILE A 20 -12.10 -26.14 18.04
CA ILE A 20 -12.35 -26.10 16.59
C ILE A 20 -12.05 -24.70 16.01
N ILE A 21 -12.47 -23.63 16.70
CA ILE A 21 -12.19 -22.25 16.28
C ILE A 21 -10.68 -22.00 16.20
N LEU A 22 -9.90 -22.45 17.19
CA LEU A 22 -8.44 -22.29 17.20
C LEU A 22 -7.78 -23.01 16.04
N ILE A 23 -8.22 -24.24 15.71
CA ILE A 23 -7.70 -24.99 14.55
C ILE A 23 -7.95 -24.22 13.24
N ILE A 24 -9.13 -23.70 13.04
CA ILE A 24 -9.46 -22.92 11.84
C ILE A 24 -8.66 -21.59 11.83
N ALA A 25 -8.54 -20.91 12.93
CA ALA A 25 -7.84 -19.65 13.05
C ALA A 25 -6.36 -19.76 12.70
N THR A 26 -5.68 -20.84 13.06
CA THR A 26 -4.26 -21.05 12.73
C THR A 26 -3.97 -21.08 11.23
N ILE A 27 -4.92 -21.52 10.42
CA ILE A 27 -4.82 -21.56 8.96
C ILE A 27 -5.31 -20.25 8.33
N ALA A 28 -6.41 -19.71 8.85
CA ALA A 28 -7.10 -18.56 8.28
C ALA A 28 -6.31 -17.24 8.47
N ILE A 29 -5.70 -17.02 9.64
CA ILE A 29 -5.01 -15.76 9.96
C ILE A 29 -3.82 -15.50 9.03
N PRO A 30 -2.86 -16.43 8.79
CA PRO A 30 -1.75 -16.20 7.89
C PRO A 30 -2.20 -15.97 6.44
N SER A 31 -3.25 -16.66 6.00
CA SER A 31 -3.83 -16.49 4.67
C SER A 31 -4.43 -15.09 4.49
N LEU A 32 -5.16 -14.61 5.50
CA LEU A 32 -5.76 -13.28 5.49
C LEU A 32 -4.69 -12.17 5.45
N LEU A 33 -3.61 -12.31 6.21
CA LEU A 33 -2.52 -11.33 6.21
C LEU A 33 -1.85 -11.22 4.84
N ARG A 34 -1.58 -12.33 4.16
CA ARG A 34 -1.02 -12.33 2.80
C ARG A 34 -1.97 -11.70 1.78
N SER A 35 -3.26 -12.01 1.89
CA SER A 35 -4.29 -11.43 1.03
C SER A 35 -4.39 -9.91 1.21
N ARG A 36 -4.32 -9.45 2.46
CA ARG A 36 -4.28 -8.02 2.79
C ARG A 36 -3.05 -7.32 2.22
N GLN A 37 -1.86 -7.92 2.37
CA GLN A 37 -0.63 -7.37 1.78
C GLN A 37 -0.76 -7.22 0.26
N ALA A 38 -1.23 -8.25 -0.45
CA ALA A 38 -1.41 -8.20 -1.90
C ALA A 38 -2.38 -7.10 -2.32
N ALA A 39 -3.47 -6.89 -1.57
CA ALA A 39 -4.42 -5.82 -1.83
C ALA A 39 -3.79 -4.42 -1.64
N GLN A 40 -2.96 -4.25 -0.60
CA GLN A 40 -2.24 -3.00 -0.33
C GLN A 40 -1.17 -2.72 -1.41
N GLU A 41 -0.44 -3.74 -1.85
CA GLU A 41 0.51 -3.66 -2.96
C GLU A 41 -0.17 -3.23 -4.27
N SER A 42 -1.29 -3.83 -4.61
CA SER A 42 -2.09 -3.45 -5.78
C SER A 42 -2.59 -2.00 -5.70
N SER A 43 -3.06 -1.58 -4.52
CA SER A 43 -3.46 -0.19 -4.27
C SER A 43 -2.29 0.78 -4.43
N ALA A 44 -1.08 0.41 -3.96
CA ALA A 44 0.11 1.25 -4.10
C ALA A 44 0.49 1.45 -5.57
N VAL A 45 0.47 0.39 -6.39
CA VAL A 45 0.71 0.49 -7.84
C VAL A 45 -0.30 1.41 -8.52
N ALA A 46 -1.60 1.27 -8.19
CA ALA A 46 -2.64 2.13 -8.74
C ALA A 46 -2.43 3.61 -8.35
N ASN A 47 -2.04 3.87 -7.10
CA ASN A 47 -1.75 5.23 -6.63
C ASN A 47 -0.50 5.83 -7.30
N VAL A 48 0.56 5.06 -7.54
CA VAL A 48 1.73 5.52 -8.31
C VAL A 48 1.32 5.88 -9.74
N ARG A 49 0.46 5.09 -10.38
CA ARG A 49 -0.08 5.43 -11.72
C ARG A 49 -0.89 6.73 -11.70
N THR A 50 -1.66 6.97 -10.65
CA THR A 50 -2.39 8.23 -10.47
C THR A 50 -1.42 9.41 -10.37
N ILE A 51 -0.33 9.28 -9.60
CA ILE A 51 0.71 10.32 -9.50
C ILE A 51 1.37 10.54 -10.86
N ASN A 52 1.72 9.49 -11.61
CA ASN A 52 2.31 9.62 -12.95
C ASN A 52 1.39 10.41 -13.90
N THR A 53 0.08 10.12 -13.88
CA THR A 53 -0.89 10.86 -14.69
C THR A 53 -0.97 12.32 -14.28
N ALA A 54 -0.93 12.60 -12.99
CA ALA A 54 -0.92 13.95 -12.45
C ALA A 54 0.36 14.71 -12.87
N GLU A 55 1.52 14.06 -12.83
CA GLU A 55 2.80 14.63 -13.25
C GLU A 55 2.82 15.01 -14.72
N VAL A 56 2.30 14.15 -15.60
CA VAL A 56 2.20 14.45 -17.05
C VAL A 56 1.27 15.64 -17.30
N THR A 57 0.17 15.73 -16.54
CA THR A 57 -0.75 16.86 -16.62
C THR A 57 -0.11 18.15 -16.11
N TYR A 58 0.60 18.07 -14.98
CA TYR A 58 1.31 19.20 -14.39
C TYR A 58 2.40 19.73 -15.31
N LEU A 59 3.19 18.85 -15.91
CA LEU A 59 4.22 19.17 -16.89
C LEU A 59 3.67 20.02 -18.05
N SER A 60 2.49 19.67 -18.55
CA SER A 60 1.88 20.39 -19.68
C SER A 60 1.39 21.79 -19.30
N SER A 61 1.08 22.02 -18.03
CA SER A 61 0.57 23.29 -17.49
C SER A 61 1.68 24.18 -16.94
N ASN A 62 2.85 23.62 -16.61
CA ASN A 62 3.92 24.27 -15.85
C ASN A 62 5.25 24.37 -16.64
N GLN A 63 5.19 24.83 -17.87
CA GLN A 63 6.37 25.13 -18.72
C GLN A 63 7.36 23.97 -18.86
N GLY A 64 6.89 22.72 -18.76
CA GLY A 64 7.73 21.54 -18.92
C GLY A 64 8.48 21.13 -17.63
N ALA A 65 8.02 21.56 -16.47
CA ALA A 65 8.56 21.14 -15.17
C ALA A 65 7.59 20.19 -14.45
N TYR A 66 8.14 19.17 -13.79
CA TYR A 66 7.43 18.26 -12.89
C TYR A 66 7.29 18.88 -11.50
N GLY A 67 6.28 18.42 -10.73
CA GLY A 67 5.94 18.98 -9.42
C GLY A 67 6.19 18.01 -8.25
N SER A 68 6.25 18.56 -7.06
CA SER A 68 6.21 17.79 -5.81
C SER A 68 4.76 17.45 -5.43
N ILE A 69 4.56 16.51 -4.49
CA ILE A 69 3.20 16.18 -4.00
C ILE A 69 2.40 17.43 -3.56
N PRO A 70 2.95 18.39 -2.78
CA PRO A 70 2.22 19.60 -2.43
C PRO A 70 1.82 20.47 -3.63
N GLU A 71 2.66 20.54 -4.65
CA GLU A 71 2.36 21.31 -5.88
C GLU A 71 1.26 20.64 -6.69
N LEU A 72 1.27 19.31 -6.83
CA LEU A 72 0.22 18.54 -7.48
C LEU A 72 -1.13 18.67 -6.75
N ILE A 73 -1.12 18.72 -5.41
CA ILE A 73 -2.31 18.96 -4.60
C ILE A 73 -2.84 20.37 -4.82
N THR A 74 -1.97 21.37 -4.79
CA THR A 74 -2.35 22.78 -5.02
C THR A 74 -2.93 22.98 -6.41
N ALA A 75 -2.42 22.26 -7.40
CA ALA A 75 -2.95 22.25 -8.76
C ALA A 75 -4.28 21.45 -8.89
N GLY A 76 -4.74 20.78 -7.84
CA GLY A 76 -5.97 20.00 -7.84
C GLY A 76 -5.88 18.68 -8.63
N LEU A 77 -4.67 18.20 -8.92
CA LEU A 77 -4.42 17.02 -9.73
C LEU A 77 -4.43 15.73 -8.91
N ILE A 78 -4.09 15.80 -7.64
CA ILE A 78 -4.17 14.70 -6.69
C ILE A 78 -4.80 15.14 -5.37
N ASP A 79 -5.27 14.18 -4.60
CA ASP A 79 -5.93 14.37 -3.30
C ASP A 79 -4.89 14.61 -2.18
N ASN A 80 -5.29 15.36 -1.15
CA ASN A 80 -4.47 15.63 0.04
C ASN A 80 -4.13 14.35 0.85
N ARG A 81 -4.81 13.23 0.61
CA ARG A 81 -4.47 11.93 1.23
C ARG A 81 -3.03 11.49 0.97
N PHE A 82 -2.41 11.94 -0.13
CA PHE A 82 -1.02 11.60 -0.49
C PHE A 82 0.04 12.26 0.40
N THR A 83 -0.32 13.19 1.26
CA THR A 83 0.58 13.75 2.30
C THR A 83 0.80 12.79 3.47
N GLY A 84 -0.04 11.77 3.60
CA GLY A 84 0.01 10.76 4.64
C GLY A 84 0.22 9.34 4.11
N SER A 85 -0.19 8.36 4.92
CA SER A 85 -0.18 6.97 4.51
C SER A 85 -1.51 6.58 3.87
N VAL A 86 -1.46 5.99 2.67
CA VAL A 86 -2.62 5.47 1.95
C VAL A 86 -2.45 3.97 1.77
N SER A 87 -3.41 3.18 2.25
CA SER A 87 -3.39 1.72 2.14
C SER A 87 -2.09 1.06 2.63
N GLY A 88 -1.49 1.60 3.71
CA GLY A 88 -0.26 1.07 4.28
C GLY A 88 1.02 1.49 3.53
N TYR A 89 0.94 2.43 2.59
CA TYR A 89 2.08 2.98 1.86
C TYR A 89 2.19 4.49 2.05
N THR A 90 3.42 4.98 2.13
CA THR A 90 3.76 6.42 2.06
C THR A 90 4.24 6.74 0.65
N PHE A 91 3.81 7.89 0.14
CA PHE A 91 4.18 8.35 -1.20
C PHE A 91 5.09 9.55 -1.10
N THR A 92 6.13 9.57 -1.93
CA THR A 92 7.03 10.71 -2.06
C THR A 92 7.32 10.95 -3.53
N VAL A 93 7.33 12.22 -3.93
CA VAL A 93 7.76 12.63 -5.26
C VAL A 93 8.95 13.56 -5.11
N THR A 94 10.03 13.21 -5.78
CA THR A 94 11.21 14.06 -5.91
C THR A 94 11.26 14.54 -7.36
N ALA A 95 10.93 15.81 -7.58
CA ALA A 95 10.98 16.43 -8.90
C ALA A 95 12.22 17.33 -9.01
N SER A 96 12.86 17.32 -10.17
CA SER A 96 14.01 18.15 -10.51
C SER A 96 13.94 18.58 -11.98
N GLY A 97 13.29 19.71 -12.23
CA GLY A 97 13.10 20.24 -13.59
C GLY A 97 12.37 19.27 -14.50
N THR A 98 13.08 18.69 -15.46
CA THR A 98 12.54 17.79 -16.50
C THR A 98 12.50 16.32 -16.10
N THR A 99 12.78 15.99 -14.85
CA THR A 99 12.73 14.61 -14.34
C THR A 99 12.03 14.54 -13.00
N TYR A 100 11.42 13.39 -12.68
CA TYR A 100 10.88 13.11 -11.35
C TYR A 100 11.08 11.64 -11.00
N THR A 101 10.97 11.34 -9.73
CA THR A 101 10.85 9.98 -9.21
C THR A 101 9.70 9.95 -8.22
N ALA A 102 8.67 9.18 -8.54
CA ALA A 102 7.55 8.91 -7.64
C ALA A 102 7.81 7.58 -6.92
N ASN A 103 7.82 7.59 -5.60
CA ASN A 103 8.07 6.41 -4.76
C ASN A 103 6.85 6.08 -3.90
N ALA A 104 6.58 4.80 -3.74
CA ALA A 104 5.64 4.25 -2.78
C ALA A 104 6.37 3.26 -1.88
N SER A 105 6.53 3.61 -0.61
CA SER A 105 7.23 2.79 0.39
C SER A 105 6.23 2.21 1.40
N PRO A 106 6.29 0.91 1.72
CA PRO A 106 5.43 0.34 2.73
C PRO A 106 5.77 0.90 4.12
N THR A 107 4.76 1.21 4.92
CA THR A 107 4.93 1.75 6.27
C THR A 107 5.41 0.72 7.29
N SER A 108 5.26 -0.56 6.97
CA SER A 108 5.73 -1.69 7.77
C SER A 108 5.89 -2.94 6.91
N THR A 109 6.59 -3.94 7.44
CA THR A 109 6.76 -5.26 6.79
C THR A 109 5.44 -6.01 6.59
N ASN A 110 4.40 -5.66 7.36
CA ASN A 110 3.06 -6.23 7.23
C ASN A 110 2.19 -5.48 6.21
N ALA A 111 2.58 -4.27 5.80
CA ALA A 111 1.85 -3.48 4.82
C ALA A 111 2.18 -3.89 3.38
N GLY A 112 3.41 -4.31 3.11
CA GLY A 112 3.82 -4.75 1.79
C GLY A 112 5.22 -5.32 1.80
N ARG A 113 5.50 -6.20 0.84
CA ARG A 113 6.81 -6.85 0.63
C ARG A 113 7.71 -6.03 -0.28
N TYR A 114 7.09 -5.21 -1.14
CA TYR A 114 7.76 -4.46 -2.19
C TYR A 114 7.49 -2.97 -2.04
N GLY A 115 8.49 -2.18 -2.39
CA GLY A 115 8.30 -0.79 -2.71
C GLY A 115 8.10 -0.60 -4.23
N TYR A 116 7.42 0.45 -4.60
CA TYR A 116 7.13 0.77 -6.00
C TYR A 116 7.68 2.14 -6.35
N PHE A 117 8.17 2.29 -7.57
CA PHE A 117 8.63 3.58 -8.05
C PHE A 117 8.32 3.76 -9.53
N ALA A 118 8.22 5.00 -9.96
CA ALA A 118 8.06 5.36 -11.35
C ALA A 118 8.93 6.57 -11.70
N LEU A 119 9.31 6.63 -12.96
CA LEU A 119 10.12 7.66 -13.58
C LEU A 119 9.28 8.35 -14.68
N PRO A 120 9.82 9.37 -15.39
CA PRO A 120 9.11 10.08 -16.47
C PRO A 120 8.64 9.20 -17.63
N ASP A 121 9.14 7.96 -17.74
CA ASP A 121 8.63 6.96 -18.69
C ASP A 121 7.28 6.36 -18.29
N ALA A 122 6.73 6.76 -17.12
CA ALA A 122 5.48 6.32 -16.54
C ALA A 122 5.38 4.80 -16.28
N VAL A 123 6.49 4.06 -16.35
CA VAL A 123 6.53 2.64 -16.03
C VAL A 123 6.69 2.46 -14.52
N VAL A 124 5.72 1.80 -13.90
CA VAL A 124 5.82 1.45 -12.48
C VAL A 124 6.72 0.22 -12.33
N ARG A 125 7.73 0.35 -11.49
CA ARG A 125 8.71 -0.68 -11.18
C ARG A 125 8.65 -1.04 -9.71
N TRP A 126 9.10 -2.23 -9.36
CA TRP A 126 9.18 -2.67 -7.97
C TRP A 126 10.62 -2.93 -7.54
N ALA A 127 10.89 -2.78 -6.26
CA ALA A 127 12.13 -3.15 -5.63
C ALA A 127 11.84 -3.76 -4.25
N THR A 128 12.68 -4.69 -3.80
CA THR A 128 12.60 -5.20 -2.43
C THR A 128 13.12 -4.15 -1.47
N THR A 129 12.31 -3.78 -0.47
CA THR A 129 12.75 -2.93 0.61
C THR A 129 13.48 -3.77 1.64
N THR A 130 14.75 -3.49 1.88
CA THR A 130 15.53 -4.14 2.95
C THR A 130 15.24 -3.55 4.33
N SER A 131 14.55 -2.41 4.41
CA SER A 131 14.20 -1.74 5.67
C SER A 131 12.94 -0.88 5.51
N ALA A 132 12.04 -0.96 6.49
CA ALA A 132 10.86 -0.10 6.58
C ALA A 132 11.19 1.39 6.86
N THR A 133 12.46 1.69 7.18
CA THR A 133 12.93 3.04 7.50
C THR A 133 13.69 3.72 6.37
N CYS A 134 13.78 3.07 5.22
CA CYS A 134 14.51 3.59 4.08
C CYS A 134 13.65 4.57 3.27
N SER A 135 13.96 5.85 3.28
CA SER A 135 13.43 6.87 2.37
C SER A 135 14.62 7.57 1.69
N PRO A 136 14.86 7.40 0.40
CA PRO A 136 14.38 6.42 -0.58
C PRO A 136 15.30 5.20 -0.69
N CYS A 137 14.78 4.00 -0.43
CA CYS A 137 15.52 2.74 -0.58
C CYS A 137 15.50 2.16 -1.98
N PHE A 138 15.10 2.94 -2.94
CA PHE A 138 15.04 2.47 -4.31
C PHE A 138 16.31 2.84 -5.06
N PRO A 139 16.85 1.92 -5.87
CA PRO A 139 17.95 2.27 -6.74
C PRO A 139 17.53 3.45 -7.60
N THR A 140 18.31 4.54 -7.52
CA THR A 140 18.20 5.66 -8.45
C THR A 140 18.56 5.13 -9.85
N GLY A 141 17.59 5.07 -10.73
CA GLY A 141 17.75 4.58 -12.08
C GLY A 141 16.70 3.56 -12.49
N GLN A 142 16.73 3.11 -13.72
CA GLN A 142 15.75 2.17 -14.29
C GLN A 142 15.99 0.70 -13.86
N SER A 143 16.56 0.47 -12.69
CA SER A 143 16.79 -0.87 -12.15
C SER A 143 15.53 -1.34 -11.42
N GLY A 144 14.84 -2.27 -12.00
CA GLY A 144 13.64 -2.91 -11.46
C GLY A 144 12.76 -3.41 -12.59
N ASN A 145 12.05 -4.51 -12.35
CA ASN A 145 11.12 -5.05 -13.33
C ASN A 145 9.85 -4.19 -13.37
N GLY A 146 9.34 -3.92 -14.57
CA GLY A 146 8.05 -3.27 -14.73
C GLY A 146 6.92 -4.12 -14.11
N VAL A 147 5.96 -3.47 -13.47
CA VAL A 147 4.72 -4.12 -13.02
C VAL A 147 3.77 -4.16 -14.20
N GLN A 148 3.42 -5.37 -14.63
CA GLN A 148 2.44 -5.61 -15.71
C GLN A 148 1.01 -5.42 -15.20
#